data_c7a33b5ca1f02684bb997a846ee4bb98
#
_entry.id   c7a33b5ca1f02684bb997a846ee4bb98
#
_cell.length_a   1.000
_cell.length_b   1.000
_cell.length_c   1.000
_cell.angle_alpha   90.00
_cell.angle_beta   90.00
_cell.angle_gamma   90.00
#
_symmetry.space_group_name_H-M   'P 1'
#
loop_
_entity.id
_entity.type
_entity.pdbx_description
1 polymer ?
#
loop_
_entity_poly.entity_id
_entity_poly.type
_entity_poly.pdbx_seq_one_letter_code
_entity_poly.pdbx_strand_id
1 'polypeptide(L)'
;MSAPRIDAYAAFLGVDVIGHGGGRAEATVVVSEDYLNPHGTAHGSFLFSLAGIALAAAANDDEHSGVVSAVQIDYLRPARPGDTLVARAELAERLTKEDLFVVRVTHGEELVARATGRANRRPRA
;
A
#
# COMPACT_ATOMS: atom_id res chain seq x y z
N MET A 1 3.05 13.86 18.95
CA MET A 1 2.49 12.89 18.00
C MET A 1 1.06 13.28 17.65
N SER A 2 0.76 13.42 16.40
CA SER A 2 -0.61 13.71 15.96
C SER A 2 -1.47 12.45 16.04
N ALA A 3 -2.78 12.61 16.15
CA ALA A 3 -3.71 11.49 16.09
C ALA A 3 -3.57 10.78 14.74
N PRO A 4 -3.69 9.43 14.70
CA PRO A 4 -3.66 8.71 13.44
C PRO A 4 -4.79 9.19 12.54
N ARG A 5 -4.47 9.35 11.26
CA ARG A 5 -5.48 9.69 10.27
C ARG A 5 -6.20 8.44 9.83
N ILE A 6 -7.50 8.56 9.67
CA ILE A 6 -8.32 7.45 9.19
C ILE A 6 -8.22 7.42 7.67
N ASP A 7 -7.84 6.28 7.13
CA ASP A 7 -7.95 6.01 5.70
C ASP A 7 -9.33 5.37 5.45
N ALA A 8 -10.27 6.20 5.04
CA ALA A 8 -11.65 5.76 4.85
C ALA A 8 -11.77 4.70 3.75
N TYR A 9 -10.94 4.80 2.72
CA TYR A 9 -10.96 3.83 1.62
C TYR A 9 -10.41 2.48 2.08
N ALA A 10 -9.33 2.48 2.85
CA ALA A 10 -8.82 1.25 3.44
C ALA A 10 -9.87 0.60 4.33
N ALA A 11 -10.55 1.38 5.16
CA ALA A 11 -11.62 0.87 6.02
C ALA A 11 -12.77 0.27 5.18
N PHE A 12 -13.15 0.92 4.11
CA PHE A 12 -14.18 0.42 3.19
C PHE A 12 -13.79 -0.93 2.58
N LEU A 13 -12.54 -1.07 2.19
CA LEU A 13 -12.02 -2.32 1.60
C LEU A 13 -11.70 -3.40 2.64
N GLY A 14 -11.79 -3.10 3.92
CA GLY A 14 -11.39 -4.04 4.96
C GLY A 14 -9.88 -4.23 5.07
N VAL A 15 -9.11 -3.27 4.59
CA VAL A 15 -7.65 -3.29 4.67
C VAL A 15 -7.20 -2.70 5.99
N ASP A 16 -6.38 -3.45 6.73
CA ASP A 16 -5.80 -2.98 7.98
C ASP A 16 -4.37 -2.51 7.75
N VAL A 17 -4.10 -1.27 8.14
CA VAL A 17 -2.73 -0.77 8.21
C VAL A 17 -2.18 -1.20 9.56
N ILE A 18 -1.22 -2.11 9.56
CA ILE A 18 -0.76 -2.80 10.78
C ILE A 18 0.52 -2.22 11.36
N GLY A 19 1.12 -1.26 10.69
CA GLY A 19 2.28 -0.56 11.22
C GLY A 19 2.83 0.43 10.22
N HIS A 20 3.28 1.57 10.71
CA HIS A 20 3.95 2.55 9.88
C HIS A 20 4.85 3.44 10.72
N GLY A 21 5.86 4.01 10.08
CA GLY A 21 6.82 4.92 10.68
C GLY A 21 8.19 4.77 10.03
N GLY A 22 8.96 5.85 10.00
CA GLY A 22 10.31 5.82 9.44
C GLY A 22 10.37 5.49 7.96
N GLY A 23 9.34 5.85 7.19
CA GLY A 23 9.29 5.56 5.76
C GLY A 23 8.86 4.14 5.43
N ARG A 24 8.25 3.43 6.37
CA ARG A 24 7.78 2.05 6.20
C ARG A 24 6.33 1.93 6.61
N ALA A 25 5.61 1.01 5.98
CA ALA A 25 4.25 0.65 6.38
C ALA A 25 3.92 -0.74 5.91
N GLU A 26 3.02 -1.39 6.65
CA GLU A 26 2.43 -2.66 6.25
C GLU A 26 0.92 -2.55 6.28
N ALA A 27 0.29 -3.18 5.30
CA ALA A 27 -1.17 -3.28 5.23
C ALA A 27 -1.54 -4.71 4.88
N THR A 28 -2.60 -5.22 5.46
CA THR A 28 -3.04 -6.60 5.26
C THR A 28 -4.53 -6.67 4.97
N VAL A 29 -4.91 -7.68 4.22
CA VAL A 29 -6.31 -7.93 3.87
C VAL A 29 -6.48 -9.39 3.51
N VAL A 30 -7.68 -9.93 3.75
CA VAL A 30 -8.08 -11.22 3.20
C VAL A 30 -8.89 -10.94 1.93
N VAL A 31 -8.52 -11.60 0.83
CA VAL A 31 -9.22 -11.41 -0.45
C VAL A 31 -10.66 -11.89 -0.32
N SER A 32 -11.61 -11.01 -0.55
CA SER A 32 -13.03 -11.27 -0.52
C SER A 32 -13.55 -11.49 -1.94
N GLU A 33 -14.68 -12.15 -2.06
CA GLU A 33 -15.34 -12.34 -3.35
C GLU A 33 -15.78 -11.02 -4.00
N ASP A 34 -15.90 -9.94 -3.21
CA ASP A 34 -16.24 -8.62 -3.72
C ASP A 34 -15.11 -7.95 -4.51
N TYR A 35 -13.90 -8.50 -4.45
CA TYR A 35 -12.72 -7.89 -5.07
C TYR A 35 -12.27 -8.59 -6.35
N LEU A 36 -13.10 -9.50 -6.89
CA LEU A 36 -12.67 -10.37 -7.96
C LEU A 36 -12.88 -9.74 -9.34
N ASN A 37 -11.99 -10.11 -10.26
CA ASN A 37 -12.16 -9.89 -11.68
C ASN A 37 -13.05 -11.01 -12.27
N PRO A 38 -13.40 -10.95 -13.57
CA PRO A 38 -14.21 -12.02 -14.19
C PRO A 38 -13.58 -13.40 -14.19
N HIS A 39 -12.28 -13.51 -13.95
CA HIS A 39 -11.59 -14.81 -13.89
C HIS A 39 -11.65 -15.44 -12.50
N GLY A 40 -12.22 -14.76 -11.52
CA GLY A 40 -12.32 -15.28 -10.16
C GLY A 40 -11.06 -15.06 -9.32
N THR A 41 -10.20 -14.16 -9.72
CA THR A 41 -9.01 -13.77 -8.96
C THR A 41 -9.09 -12.29 -8.57
N ALA A 42 -8.28 -11.88 -7.59
CA ALA A 42 -8.28 -10.50 -7.13
C ALA A 42 -8.07 -9.53 -8.29
N HIS A 43 -8.96 -8.56 -8.40
CA HIS A 43 -8.90 -7.56 -9.45
C HIS A 43 -7.62 -6.73 -9.35
N GLY A 44 -7.01 -6.41 -10.49
CA GLY A 44 -5.82 -5.56 -10.51
C GLY A 44 -6.05 -4.23 -9.81
N SER A 45 -7.24 -3.65 -9.94
CA SER A 45 -7.61 -2.41 -9.25
C SER A 45 -7.59 -2.58 -7.73
N PHE A 46 -7.96 -3.75 -7.22
CA PHE A 46 -7.89 -4.02 -5.79
C PHE A 46 -6.44 -4.13 -5.32
N LEU A 47 -5.60 -4.84 -6.05
CA LEU A 47 -4.17 -4.96 -5.73
C LEU A 47 -3.48 -3.60 -5.79
N PHE A 48 -3.85 -2.78 -6.77
CA PHE A 48 -3.38 -1.41 -6.88
C PHE A 48 -3.76 -0.59 -5.65
N SER A 49 -5.01 -0.71 -5.20
CA SER A 49 -5.50 -0.01 -4.00
C SER A 49 -4.74 -0.44 -2.76
N LEU A 50 -4.51 -1.73 -2.59
CA LEU A 50 -3.77 -2.26 -1.45
C LEU A 50 -2.33 -1.72 -1.41
N ALA A 51 -1.65 -1.75 -2.55
CA ALA A 51 -0.30 -1.20 -2.66
C ALA A 51 -0.29 0.30 -2.39
N GLY A 52 -1.26 1.04 -2.93
CA GLY A 52 -1.38 2.48 -2.72
C GLY A 52 -1.66 2.86 -1.29
N ILE A 53 -2.47 2.08 -0.58
CA ILE A 53 -2.75 2.29 0.84
C ILE A 53 -1.46 2.15 1.67
N ALA A 54 -0.69 1.10 1.41
CA ALA A 54 0.57 0.89 2.11
C ALA A 54 1.57 2.01 1.80
N LEU A 55 1.65 2.44 0.54
CA LEU A 55 2.54 3.52 0.13
C LEU A 55 2.15 4.84 0.80
N ALA A 56 0.87 5.18 0.80
CA ALA A 56 0.37 6.39 1.46
C ALA A 56 0.67 6.38 2.95
N ALA A 57 0.52 5.23 3.61
CA ALA A 57 0.85 5.09 5.02
C ALA A 57 2.35 5.29 5.26
N ALA A 58 3.20 4.75 4.39
CA ALA A 58 4.64 4.93 4.49
C ALA A 58 5.08 6.39 4.30
N ALA A 59 4.33 7.13 3.48
CA ALA A 59 4.62 8.55 3.21
C ALA A 59 4.11 9.50 4.29
N ASN A 60 3.36 9.00 5.26
CA ASN A 60 2.74 9.82 6.31
C ASN A 60 3.12 9.28 7.68
N ASP A 61 4.07 9.90 8.31
CA ASP A 61 4.52 9.56 9.65
C ASP A 61 4.40 10.79 10.57
N ASP A 62 5.00 10.73 11.77
CA ASP A 62 4.94 11.82 12.74
C ASP A 62 5.69 13.07 12.26
N GLU A 63 6.67 12.91 11.40
CA GLU A 63 7.54 14.00 10.95
C GLU A 63 7.13 14.58 9.60
N HIS A 64 6.54 13.74 8.74
CA HIS A 64 6.25 14.10 7.35
C HIS A 64 4.83 13.78 6.96
N SER A 65 4.28 14.61 6.09
CA SER A 65 3.06 14.26 5.37
C SER A 65 3.36 14.26 3.87
N GLY A 66 2.67 13.41 3.14
CA GLY A 66 2.86 13.29 1.71
C GLY A 66 1.61 12.82 1.00
N VAL A 67 1.47 13.27 -0.23
CA VAL A 67 0.41 12.83 -1.12
C VAL A 67 1.06 12.03 -2.24
N VAL A 68 0.55 10.83 -2.48
CA VAL A 68 1.04 9.96 -3.55
C VAL A 68 0.80 10.65 -4.89
N SER A 69 1.83 10.77 -5.69
CA SER A 69 1.79 11.47 -6.98
C SER A 69 1.93 10.54 -8.17
N ALA A 70 2.49 9.37 -7.99
CA ALA A 70 2.68 8.40 -9.07
C ALA A 70 2.79 6.99 -8.49
N VAL A 71 2.20 6.03 -9.18
CA VAL A 71 2.34 4.60 -8.83
C VAL A 71 2.41 3.82 -10.15
N GLN A 72 3.34 2.88 -10.20
CA GLN A 72 3.42 1.91 -11.27
C GLN A 72 3.42 0.53 -10.60
N ILE A 73 2.61 -0.38 -11.10
CA ILE A 73 2.45 -1.71 -10.53
C ILE A 73 2.61 -2.79 -11.58
N ASP A 74 3.27 -3.88 -11.18
CA ASP A 74 3.38 -5.10 -11.96
C ASP A 74 2.64 -6.21 -11.24
N TYR A 75 1.74 -6.88 -11.94
CA TYR A 75 0.99 -8.02 -11.43
C TYR A 75 1.72 -9.30 -11.82
N LEU A 76 2.09 -10.10 -10.86
CA LEU A 76 2.98 -11.23 -11.08
C LEU A 76 2.33 -12.59 -10.87
N ARG A 77 1.39 -12.70 -9.92
CA ARG A 77 0.66 -13.93 -9.63
C ARG A 77 -0.76 -13.64 -9.24
N PRO A 78 -1.70 -14.54 -9.54
CA PRO A 78 -3.09 -14.34 -9.11
C PRO A 78 -3.23 -14.55 -7.61
N ALA A 79 -4.13 -13.79 -7.00
CA ALA A 79 -4.58 -14.01 -5.64
C ALA A 79 -6.05 -14.45 -5.68
N ARG A 80 -6.45 -15.32 -4.77
CA ARG A 80 -7.76 -15.96 -4.77
C ARG A 80 -8.54 -15.63 -3.50
N PRO A 81 -9.87 -15.76 -3.52
CA PRO A 81 -10.66 -15.58 -2.31
C PRO A 81 -10.13 -16.41 -1.16
N GLY A 82 -10.02 -15.78 0.01
CA GLY A 82 -9.48 -16.42 1.20
C GLY A 82 -7.99 -16.26 1.41
N ASP A 83 -7.25 -15.84 0.39
CA ASP A 83 -5.81 -15.57 0.53
C ASP A 83 -5.59 -14.33 1.40
N THR A 84 -4.66 -14.42 2.33
CA THR A 84 -4.22 -13.27 3.10
C THR A 84 -3.07 -12.60 2.37
N LEU A 85 -3.24 -11.33 2.05
CA LEU A 85 -2.21 -10.53 1.39
C LEU A 85 -1.60 -9.55 2.37
N VAL A 86 -0.31 -9.33 2.24
CA VAL A 86 0.41 -8.30 2.99
C VAL A 86 1.14 -7.41 1.99
N ALA A 87 0.87 -6.11 2.05
CA ALA A 87 1.60 -5.11 1.30
C ALA A 87 2.61 -4.44 2.22
N ARG A 88 3.87 -4.45 1.84
CA ARG A 88 4.95 -3.80 2.58
C ARG A 88 5.53 -2.70 1.73
N ALA A 89 5.40 -1.47 2.19
CA ALA A 89 5.96 -0.30 1.56
C ALA A 89 7.21 0.14 2.31
N GLU A 90 8.23 0.54 1.56
CA GLU A 90 9.50 0.94 2.14
C GLU A 90 10.08 2.09 1.32
N LEU A 91 10.60 3.09 2.02
CA LEU A 91 11.34 4.20 1.42
C LEU A 91 12.56 3.65 0.69
N ALA A 92 12.66 3.93 -0.60
CA ALA A 92 13.80 3.53 -1.42
C ALA A 92 14.81 4.66 -1.57
N GLU A 93 14.33 5.90 -1.76
CA GLU A 93 15.20 7.03 -1.95
C GLU A 93 14.50 8.33 -1.57
N ARG A 94 15.21 9.19 -0.87
CA ARG A 94 14.71 10.49 -0.47
C ARG A 94 15.31 11.56 -1.38
N LEU A 95 14.43 12.28 -2.08
CA LEU A 95 14.82 13.40 -2.94
C LEU A 95 14.49 14.72 -2.23
N THR A 96 14.70 15.83 -2.92
CA THR A 96 14.55 17.15 -2.30
C THR A 96 13.14 17.42 -1.79
N LYS A 97 12.11 17.11 -2.59
CA LYS A 97 10.72 17.40 -2.25
C LYS A 97 9.80 16.18 -2.35
N GLU A 98 10.35 15.06 -2.74
CA GLU A 98 9.58 13.83 -2.86
C GLU A 98 10.40 12.63 -2.43
N ASP A 99 9.71 11.56 -2.12
CA ASP A 99 10.31 10.29 -1.74
C ASP A 99 9.87 9.21 -2.73
N LEU A 100 10.77 8.29 -3.01
CA LEU A 100 10.51 7.11 -3.81
C LEU A 100 10.33 5.91 -2.89
N PHE A 101 9.30 5.11 -3.18
CA PHE A 101 8.95 3.94 -2.38
C PHE A 101 8.88 2.70 -3.25
N VAL A 102 9.16 1.56 -2.66
CA VAL A 102 8.87 0.26 -3.25
C VAL A 102 7.84 -0.45 -2.39
N VAL A 103 6.93 -1.16 -3.03
CA VAL A 103 5.89 -1.92 -2.35
C VAL A 103 5.91 -3.36 -2.87
N ARG A 104 5.86 -4.31 -1.95
CA ARG A 104 5.76 -5.73 -2.27
C ARG A 104 4.46 -6.25 -1.67
N VAL A 105 3.63 -6.84 -2.52
CA VAL A 105 2.39 -7.49 -2.10
C VAL A 105 2.63 -8.99 -2.14
N THR A 106 2.50 -9.65 -1.01
CA THR A 106 2.82 -11.07 -0.90
C THR A 106 1.64 -11.88 -0.34
N HIS A 107 1.57 -13.13 -0.77
CA HIS A 107 0.75 -14.17 -0.16
C HIS A 107 1.72 -15.23 0.37
N GLY A 108 1.92 -15.25 1.68
CA GLY A 108 3.01 -16.04 2.26
C GLY A 108 4.35 -15.58 1.69
N GLU A 109 5.10 -16.49 1.11
CA GLU A 109 6.38 -16.18 0.49
C GLU A 109 6.27 -15.80 -0.99
N GLU A 110 5.09 -15.95 -1.58
CA GLU A 110 4.90 -15.65 -2.99
C GLU A 110 4.66 -14.17 -3.23
N LEU A 111 5.40 -13.61 -4.18
CA LEU A 111 5.20 -12.23 -4.61
C LEU A 111 4.04 -12.17 -5.59
N VAL A 112 2.95 -11.51 -5.19
CA VAL A 112 1.74 -11.36 -5.99
C VAL A 112 1.83 -10.15 -6.89
N ALA A 113 2.33 -9.04 -6.36
CA ALA A 113 2.48 -7.80 -7.10
C ALA A 113 3.64 -6.99 -6.52
N ARG A 114 4.19 -6.12 -7.36
CA ARG A 114 5.27 -5.22 -6.98
C ARG A 114 4.94 -3.85 -7.52
N ALA A 115 5.12 -2.83 -6.71
CA ALA A 115 4.87 -1.46 -7.13
C ALA A 115 6.05 -0.56 -6.78
N THR A 116 6.18 0.50 -7.56
CA THR A 116 7.03 1.64 -7.22
C THR A 116 6.16 2.88 -7.25
N GLY A 117 6.45 3.84 -6.39
CA GLY A 117 5.66 5.04 -6.35
C GLY A 117 6.41 6.20 -5.77
N ARG A 118 5.83 7.37 -5.95
CA ARG A 118 6.36 8.62 -5.42
C ARG A 118 5.30 9.33 -4.61
N ALA A 119 5.74 9.97 -3.56
CA ALA A 119 4.89 10.86 -2.78
C ALA A 119 5.68 12.15 -2.53
N ASN A 120 5.00 13.29 -2.58
CA ASN A 120 5.65 14.52 -2.15
C ASN A 120 5.90 14.43 -0.65
N ARG A 121 6.84 15.22 -0.17
CA ARG A 121 7.18 15.24 1.24
C ARG A 121 7.11 16.65 1.78
N ARG A 122 6.36 16.83 2.85
CA ARG A 122 6.25 18.08 3.57
C ARG A 122 6.43 17.82 5.06
N PRO A 123 7.08 18.74 5.78
CA PRO A 123 7.12 18.59 7.23
C PRO A 123 5.72 18.74 7.82
N ARG A 124 5.43 18.01 8.88
CA ARG A 124 4.20 18.22 9.62
C ARG A 124 4.34 19.45 10.51
N ALA A 125 3.28 20.22 10.52
CA ALA A 125 3.20 21.38 11.40
C ALA A 125 2.99 20.96 12.84
#